data_25ee49c35c0adc8187619fe6542b7943
#
_entry.id   25ee49c35c0adc8187619fe6542b7943
#
_cell.length_a   1.000
_cell.length_b   1.000
_cell.length_c   1.000
_cell.angle_alpha   90.00
_cell.angle_beta   90.00
_cell.angle_gamma   90.00
#
_symmetry.space_group_name_H-M   'P 1'
#
loop_
_entity.id
_entity.type
_entity.pdbx_description
1 polymer ?
#
loop_
_entity_poly.entity_id
_entity_poly.type
_entity_poly.pdbx_seq_one_letter_code
_entity_poly.pdbx_strand_id
1 'polypeptide(L)'
;MKLLEYQLKTIFKQYEIPIPDGKVTSIAREAKRIAEDIGEAVVVKAQVLAEGRGAAGGIRLARTPQETELFASQILASTIQGRQVSKVLVDEAVIVDKEYYIFITYSRAMQKPVIAMYNNSSVYIETSAAALDDNLDYLAIDPLIGLQQYQIFELASRFDFPPKYQRRLFTIVNAMWRIFCDLDATLVAINPLVITNDGRMLALDGKITIDDHAFFRQQSVFDTRVIETHATETEYAANKYGMYYFKMDGNIGLLSNATGVTMFTIDYVKSRGGLPADYLDLGGSAKPDNIDLAMRVLYDDPDIDVILVNIFGGRIHCDEAAERLLATLKNNRRHVPVIACFGGTGAEKAVELLAESSIKAVTELPSAVDEVFNIIGEPYEHPDQ
;
A
#
# COMPACT_ATOMS: atom_id res chain seq x y z
N MET A 1 -5.34 -1.40 -1.56
CA MET A 1 -5.04 -2.14 -0.29
C MET A 1 -4.30 -3.42 -0.58
N LYS A 2 -3.20 -3.71 0.15
CA LYS A 2 -2.46 -4.99 0.07
C LYS A 2 -2.97 -5.95 1.16
N LEU A 3 -3.12 -7.24 0.85
CA LEU A 3 -3.56 -8.25 1.80
C LEU A 3 -2.38 -8.98 2.44
N LEU A 4 -2.53 -9.40 3.72
CA LEU A 4 -1.62 -10.34 4.37
C LEU A 4 -1.80 -11.76 3.79
N GLU A 5 -0.76 -12.61 3.89
CA GLU A 5 -0.77 -13.95 3.32
C GLU A 5 -1.96 -14.81 3.80
N TYR A 6 -2.30 -14.79 5.10
CA TYR A 6 -3.44 -15.57 5.59
C TYR A 6 -4.79 -15.10 5.03
N GLN A 7 -4.92 -13.81 4.70
CA GLN A 7 -6.14 -13.23 4.12
C GLN A 7 -6.27 -13.60 2.65
N LEU A 8 -5.19 -13.44 1.87
CA LEU A 8 -5.21 -13.87 0.47
C LEU A 8 -5.45 -15.37 0.35
N LYS A 9 -4.93 -16.22 1.27
CA LYS A 9 -5.21 -17.65 1.30
C LYS A 9 -6.66 -17.97 1.59
N THR A 10 -7.32 -17.16 2.43
CA THR A 10 -8.77 -17.28 2.63
C THR A 10 -9.53 -17.02 1.33
N ILE A 11 -9.14 -15.99 0.57
CA ILE A 11 -9.73 -15.70 -0.73
C ILE A 11 -9.40 -16.82 -1.73
N PHE A 12 -8.15 -17.28 -1.80
CA PHE A 12 -7.78 -18.39 -2.67
C PHE A 12 -8.65 -19.62 -2.42
N LYS A 13 -8.90 -19.96 -1.16
CA LYS A 13 -9.78 -21.07 -0.79
C LYS A 13 -11.23 -20.84 -1.22
N GLN A 14 -11.76 -19.62 -1.10
CA GLN A 14 -13.10 -19.28 -1.59
C GLN A 14 -13.25 -19.43 -3.11
N TYR A 15 -12.18 -19.18 -3.86
CA TYR A 15 -12.12 -19.32 -5.31
C TYR A 15 -11.56 -20.68 -5.77
N GLU A 16 -11.45 -21.65 -4.85
CA GLU A 16 -10.99 -23.02 -5.12
C GLU A 16 -9.55 -23.12 -5.66
N ILE A 17 -8.70 -22.13 -5.37
CA ILE A 17 -7.26 -22.23 -5.62
C ILE A 17 -6.65 -23.11 -4.52
N PRO A 18 -5.99 -24.23 -4.89
CA PRO A 18 -5.39 -25.11 -3.89
C PRO A 18 -4.25 -24.44 -3.13
N ILE A 19 -4.28 -24.51 -1.82
CA ILE A 19 -3.27 -24.00 -0.89
C ILE A 19 -2.84 -25.10 0.08
N PRO A 20 -1.66 -25.00 0.73
CA PRO A 20 -1.30 -25.87 1.84
C PRO A 20 -2.30 -25.76 2.98
N ASP A 21 -2.48 -26.85 3.73
CA ASP A 21 -3.24 -26.81 4.97
C ASP A 21 -2.52 -25.93 6.00
N GLY A 22 -3.26 -25.04 6.68
CA GLY A 22 -2.66 -24.15 7.64
C GLY A 22 -3.67 -23.25 8.33
N LYS A 23 -3.20 -22.62 9.43
CA LYS A 23 -4.01 -21.68 10.22
C LYS A 23 -3.15 -20.53 10.75
N VAL A 24 -3.76 -19.36 10.90
CA VAL A 24 -3.15 -18.17 11.48
C VAL A 24 -3.42 -18.11 12.98
N THR A 25 -2.43 -17.66 13.76
CA THR A 25 -2.56 -17.42 15.20
C THR A 25 -1.68 -16.28 15.69
N SER A 26 -2.06 -15.66 16.81
CA SER A 26 -1.24 -14.70 17.57
C SER A 26 -0.61 -15.32 18.83
N ILE A 27 -0.80 -16.62 19.07
CA ILE A 27 -0.42 -17.33 20.29
C ILE A 27 0.51 -18.49 19.96
N ALA A 28 1.76 -18.48 20.45
CA ALA A 28 2.76 -19.51 20.16
C ALA A 28 2.30 -20.93 20.57
N ARG A 29 1.60 -21.05 21.71
CA ARG A 29 1.06 -22.34 22.15
C ARG A 29 -0.01 -22.90 21.21
N GLU A 30 -0.79 -22.03 20.57
CA GLU A 30 -1.77 -22.43 19.57
C GLU A 30 -1.09 -22.86 18.27
N ALA A 31 0.03 -22.20 17.86
CA ALA A 31 0.84 -22.62 16.74
C ALA A 31 1.32 -24.09 16.89
N LYS A 32 1.71 -24.50 18.11
CA LYS A 32 2.04 -25.89 18.40
C LYS A 32 0.87 -26.84 18.14
N ARG A 33 -0.36 -26.48 18.59
CA ARG A 33 -1.55 -27.31 18.35
C ARG A 33 -1.86 -27.44 16.86
N ILE A 34 -1.71 -26.33 16.11
CA ILE A 34 -1.88 -26.37 14.66
C ILE A 34 -0.90 -27.36 14.02
N ALA A 35 0.37 -27.37 14.46
CA ALA A 35 1.35 -28.34 13.98
C ALA A 35 1.02 -29.79 14.39
N GLU A 36 0.48 -30.00 15.58
CA GLU A 36 -0.02 -31.31 16.02
C GLU A 36 -1.20 -31.79 15.17
N ASP A 37 -2.13 -30.89 14.81
CA ASP A 37 -3.28 -31.19 13.92
C ASP A 37 -2.83 -31.55 12.49
N ILE A 38 -1.80 -30.86 11.95
CA ILE A 38 -1.24 -31.14 10.62
C ILE A 38 -0.49 -32.48 10.62
N GLY A 39 0.21 -32.82 11.71
CA GLY A 39 0.86 -34.11 11.91
C GLY A 39 2.17 -34.31 11.14
N GLU A 40 2.64 -33.33 10.39
CA GLU A 40 3.88 -33.31 9.62
C GLU A 40 4.72 -32.05 9.90
N ALA A 41 5.87 -31.90 9.23
CA ALA A 41 6.65 -30.67 9.30
C ALA A 41 5.83 -29.47 8.80
N VAL A 42 6.02 -28.31 9.45
CA VAL A 42 5.29 -27.08 9.14
C VAL A 42 6.24 -25.92 8.87
N VAL A 43 5.75 -24.91 8.16
CA VAL A 43 6.44 -23.64 7.97
C VAL A 43 5.73 -22.56 8.79
N VAL A 44 6.45 -21.88 9.69
CA VAL A 44 5.96 -20.77 10.48
C VAL A 44 6.34 -19.47 9.78
N LYS A 45 5.34 -18.64 9.42
CA LYS A 45 5.52 -17.44 8.60
C LYS A 45 4.98 -16.20 9.31
N ALA A 46 5.81 -15.17 9.46
CA ALA A 46 5.39 -13.86 9.97
C ALA A 46 4.30 -13.24 9.08
N GLN A 47 3.27 -12.70 9.66
CA GLN A 47 2.20 -12.01 8.96
C GLN A 47 2.40 -10.49 9.05
N VAL A 48 3.22 -9.97 8.12
CA VAL A 48 3.52 -8.55 7.94
C VAL A 48 3.60 -8.23 6.45
N LEU A 49 3.23 -7.01 6.05
CA LEU A 49 3.41 -6.52 4.67
C LEU A 49 4.84 -5.99 4.47
N ALA A 50 5.81 -6.87 4.61
CA ALA A 50 7.22 -6.60 4.37
C ALA A 50 7.74 -7.56 3.32
N GLU A 51 8.57 -7.06 2.41
CA GLU A 51 9.25 -7.86 1.41
C GLU A 51 10.48 -8.54 2.04
N GLY A 52 10.92 -9.67 1.49
CA GLY A 52 12.10 -10.37 2.05
C GLY A 52 11.93 -10.94 3.46
N ARG A 53 10.71 -11.26 3.89
CA ARG A 53 10.40 -11.87 5.21
C ARG A 53 11.29 -13.08 5.53
N GLY A 54 11.61 -13.90 4.51
CA GLY A 54 12.48 -15.07 4.66
C GLY A 54 13.90 -14.69 5.08
N ALA A 55 14.52 -13.73 4.38
CA ALA A 55 15.85 -13.22 4.71
C ALA A 55 15.92 -12.55 6.08
N ALA A 56 14.81 -11.92 6.51
CA ALA A 56 14.67 -11.30 7.83
C ALA A 56 14.36 -12.31 8.97
N GLY A 57 14.38 -13.63 8.70
CA GLY A 57 14.09 -14.66 9.69
C GLY A 57 12.61 -14.84 10.04
N GLY A 58 11.71 -14.21 9.28
CA GLY A 58 10.26 -14.29 9.46
C GLY A 58 9.62 -15.56 8.90
N ILE A 59 10.38 -16.46 8.25
CA ILE A 59 9.90 -17.74 7.73
C ILE A 59 10.84 -18.84 8.23
N ARG A 60 10.28 -19.84 8.94
CA ARG A 60 11.08 -20.95 9.51
C ARG A 60 10.38 -22.28 9.33
N LEU A 61 11.15 -23.28 8.93
CA LEU A 61 10.73 -24.68 8.87
C LEU A 61 10.86 -25.30 10.28
N ALA A 62 9.76 -25.82 10.81
CA ALA A 62 9.70 -26.55 12.06
C ALA A 62 9.38 -28.03 11.77
N ARG A 63 10.16 -28.94 12.34
CA ARG A 63 10.00 -30.38 12.15
C ARG A 63 9.22 -31.05 13.27
N THR A 64 9.02 -30.32 14.37
CA THR A 64 8.27 -30.80 15.53
C THR A 64 7.32 -29.72 16.05
N PRO A 65 6.23 -30.08 16.72
CA PRO A 65 5.35 -29.11 17.36
C PRO A 65 6.05 -28.21 18.38
N GLN A 66 7.08 -28.71 19.06
CA GLN A 66 7.89 -27.94 20.03
C GLN A 66 8.71 -26.86 19.34
N GLU A 67 9.36 -27.20 18.20
CA GLU A 67 10.04 -26.20 17.36
C GLU A 67 9.07 -25.15 16.82
N THR A 68 7.84 -25.56 16.46
CA THR A 68 6.79 -24.62 16.00
C THR A 68 6.45 -23.61 17.07
N GLU A 69 6.24 -24.04 18.33
CA GLU A 69 5.97 -23.14 19.46
C GLU A 69 7.14 -22.15 19.68
N LEU A 70 8.38 -22.68 19.66
CA LEU A 70 9.59 -21.87 19.84
C LEU A 70 9.73 -20.81 18.71
N PHE A 71 9.60 -21.22 17.45
CA PHE A 71 9.74 -20.31 16.31
C PHE A 71 8.60 -19.29 16.25
N ALA A 72 7.37 -19.69 16.54
CA ALA A 72 6.24 -18.79 16.65
C ALA A 72 6.45 -17.74 17.74
N SER A 73 6.95 -18.14 18.93
CA SER A 73 7.27 -17.21 20.01
C SER A 73 8.35 -16.19 19.59
N GLN A 74 9.42 -16.63 18.93
CA GLN A 74 10.51 -15.76 18.46
C GLN A 74 10.02 -14.80 17.38
N ILE A 75 9.24 -15.28 16.42
CA ILE A 75 8.72 -14.47 15.31
C ILE A 75 7.72 -13.42 15.84
N LEU A 76 6.81 -13.79 16.75
CA LEU A 76 5.85 -12.85 17.36
C LEU A 76 6.53 -11.75 18.20
N ALA A 77 7.71 -12.04 18.75
CA ALA A 77 8.50 -11.06 19.51
C ALA A 77 9.39 -10.17 18.59
N SER A 78 9.45 -10.45 17.30
CA SER A 78 10.34 -9.77 16.36
C SER A 78 9.67 -8.57 15.68
N THR A 79 10.54 -7.71 15.15
CA THR A 79 10.17 -6.60 14.26
C THR A 79 10.81 -6.84 12.90
N ILE A 80 10.03 -6.79 11.83
CA ILE A 80 10.50 -6.96 10.45
C ILE A 80 10.29 -5.65 9.70
N GLN A 81 11.36 -5.04 9.22
CA GLN A 81 11.33 -3.73 8.53
C GLN A 81 10.53 -2.67 9.31
N GLY A 82 10.81 -2.55 10.62
CA GLY A 82 10.15 -1.57 11.49
C GLY A 82 8.72 -1.95 11.92
N ARG A 83 8.18 -3.09 11.50
CA ARG A 83 6.81 -3.52 11.80
C ARG A 83 6.81 -4.67 12.81
N GLN A 84 6.12 -4.49 13.92
CA GLN A 84 5.91 -5.53 14.93
C GLN A 84 5.09 -6.69 14.35
N VAL A 85 5.56 -7.93 14.51
CA VAL A 85 4.82 -9.11 14.10
C VAL A 85 3.74 -9.43 15.12
N SER A 86 2.47 -9.32 14.73
CA SER A 86 1.30 -9.60 15.60
C SER A 86 0.71 -10.99 15.41
N LYS A 87 0.97 -11.63 14.26
CA LYS A 87 0.42 -12.95 13.90
C LYS A 87 1.44 -13.77 13.15
N VAL A 88 1.33 -15.09 13.28
CA VAL A 88 2.04 -16.08 12.46
C VAL A 88 1.06 -16.99 11.75
N LEU A 89 1.40 -17.37 10.51
CA LEU A 89 0.72 -18.42 9.77
C LEU A 89 1.55 -19.70 9.91
N VAL A 90 0.90 -20.80 10.27
CA VAL A 90 1.49 -22.13 10.36
C VAL A 90 0.91 -22.96 9.23
N ASP A 91 1.73 -23.28 8.24
CA ASP A 91 1.35 -24.05 7.04
C ASP A 91 2.03 -25.40 7.00
N GLU A 92 1.39 -26.38 6.37
CA GLU A 92 2.01 -27.65 5.95
C GLU A 92 3.29 -27.36 5.16
N ALA A 93 4.40 -28.04 5.50
CA ALA A 93 5.62 -28.02 4.71
C ALA A 93 5.51 -29.04 3.58
N VAL A 94 5.69 -28.58 2.34
CA VAL A 94 5.62 -29.45 1.16
C VAL A 94 6.98 -29.57 0.49
N ILE A 95 7.24 -30.73 -0.13
CA ILE A 95 8.45 -30.94 -0.93
C ILE A 95 8.16 -30.53 -2.38
N VAL A 96 8.87 -29.52 -2.83
CA VAL A 96 8.66 -28.89 -4.14
C VAL A 96 9.49 -29.62 -5.20
N ASP A 97 8.84 -30.01 -6.31
CA ASP A 97 9.47 -30.51 -7.54
C ASP A 97 9.74 -29.37 -8.52
N LYS A 98 8.71 -28.55 -8.78
CA LYS A 98 8.81 -27.38 -9.66
C LYS A 98 8.08 -26.19 -9.08
N GLU A 99 8.59 -24.99 -9.36
CA GLU A 99 7.98 -23.73 -8.94
C GLU A 99 7.79 -22.76 -10.10
N TYR A 100 6.70 -22.01 -10.06
CA TYR A 100 6.35 -21.01 -11.05
C TYR A 100 5.83 -19.76 -10.35
N TYR A 101 6.12 -18.61 -10.92
CA TYR A 101 5.51 -17.34 -10.54
C TYR A 101 4.47 -16.94 -11.59
N ILE A 102 3.25 -16.64 -11.17
CA ILE A 102 2.16 -16.25 -12.06
C ILE A 102 1.50 -15.00 -11.48
N PHE A 103 1.23 -13.99 -12.32
CA PHE A 103 0.49 -12.82 -11.89
C PHE A 103 -0.41 -12.26 -12.99
N ILE A 104 -1.46 -11.54 -12.55
CA ILE A 104 -2.36 -10.74 -13.36
C ILE A 104 -2.30 -9.30 -12.84
N THR A 105 -2.06 -8.34 -13.73
CA THR A 105 -2.00 -6.90 -13.41
C THR A 105 -2.44 -6.07 -14.60
N TYR A 106 -2.46 -4.74 -14.46
CA TYR A 106 -2.69 -3.82 -15.56
C TYR A 106 -1.38 -3.39 -16.23
N SER A 107 -1.31 -3.48 -17.56
CA SER A 107 -0.27 -2.83 -18.34
C SER A 107 -0.75 -1.44 -18.79
N ARG A 108 -0.04 -0.40 -18.35
CA ARG A 108 -0.33 0.97 -18.79
C ARG A 108 -0.05 1.17 -20.27
N ALA A 109 1.01 0.56 -20.78
CA ALA A 109 1.39 0.63 -22.19
C ALA A 109 0.32 0.01 -23.10
N MET A 110 -0.22 -1.16 -22.72
CA MET A 110 -1.27 -1.84 -23.50
C MET A 110 -2.68 -1.38 -23.15
N GLN A 111 -2.87 -0.62 -22.05
CA GLN A 111 -4.17 -0.21 -21.52
C GLN A 111 -5.14 -1.39 -21.29
N LYS A 112 -4.58 -2.55 -20.92
CA LYS A 112 -5.31 -3.81 -20.72
C LYS A 112 -4.76 -4.57 -19.51
N PRO A 113 -5.55 -5.44 -18.89
CA PRO A 113 -5.04 -6.47 -18.01
C PRO A 113 -4.09 -7.38 -18.77
N VAL A 114 -3.04 -7.82 -18.10
CA VAL A 114 -2.06 -8.75 -18.65
C VAL A 114 -1.81 -9.89 -17.68
N ILE A 115 -1.48 -11.05 -18.21
CA ILE A 115 -1.01 -12.20 -17.47
C ILE A 115 0.42 -12.53 -17.86
N ALA A 116 1.26 -12.83 -16.86
CA ALA A 116 2.61 -13.34 -17.07
C ALA A 116 2.88 -14.55 -16.18
N MET A 117 3.82 -15.38 -16.61
CA MET A 117 4.29 -16.56 -15.90
C MET A 117 5.79 -16.70 -16.06
N TYR A 118 6.48 -17.20 -15.02
CA TYR A 118 7.92 -17.45 -15.01
C TYR A 118 8.21 -18.77 -14.29
N ASN A 119 9.29 -19.44 -14.69
CA ASN A 119 9.75 -20.71 -14.11
C ASN A 119 10.92 -20.52 -13.12
N ASN A 120 11.19 -19.29 -12.66
CA ASN A 120 12.25 -19.01 -11.70
C ASN A 120 11.82 -17.90 -10.73
N SER A 121 11.93 -18.13 -9.43
CA SER A 121 11.59 -17.21 -8.35
C SER A 121 12.53 -16.00 -8.22
N SER A 122 13.63 -15.96 -9.01
CA SER A 122 14.61 -14.87 -8.96
C SER A 122 14.20 -13.58 -9.69
N VAL A 123 13.06 -13.56 -10.36
CA VAL A 123 12.52 -12.33 -10.98
C VAL A 123 11.77 -11.55 -9.94
N TYR A 124 12.45 -10.61 -9.28
CA TYR A 124 11.84 -9.62 -8.38
C TYR A 124 11.03 -8.60 -9.18
N ILE A 125 9.79 -8.95 -9.55
CA ILE A 125 8.81 -7.97 -10.07
C ILE A 125 8.01 -7.39 -8.89
N GLU A 126 8.70 -6.98 -7.83
CA GLU A 126 8.06 -6.38 -6.66
C GLU A 126 7.98 -4.86 -6.75
N THR A 127 8.73 -4.26 -7.64
CA THR A 127 8.75 -2.81 -7.84
C THR A 127 7.87 -2.41 -9.02
N SER A 128 6.59 -2.22 -8.71
CA SER A 128 5.58 -1.53 -9.51
C SER A 128 5.13 -2.21 -10.82
N ALA A 129 3.83 -2.26 -11.00
CA ALA A 129 3.17 -2.42 -12.31
C ALA A 129 3.64 -1.37 -13.37
N ALA A 130 4.47 -0.41 -12.98
CA ALA A 130 5.10 0.59 -13.83
C ALA A 130 6.36 0.09 -14.54
N ALA A 131 6.98 -1.01 -14.06
CA ALA A 131 8.18 -1.60 -14.64
C ALA A 131 7.89 -2.96 -15.28
N LEU A 132 6.80 -3.08 -16.03
CA LEU A 132 6.70 -4.11 -17.05
C LEU A 132 7.74 -3.73 -18.12
N ASP A 133 8.95 -4.24 -17.95
CA ASP A 133 10.04 -4.08 -18.89
C ASP A 133 9.62 -4.69 -20.24
N ASP A 134 10.01 -4.07 -21.37
CA ASP A 134 9.71 -4.57 -22.70
C ASP A 134 10.24 -6.00 -22.97
N ASN A 135 11.05 -6.53 -22.05
CA ASN A 135 11.62 -7.87 -22.08
C ASN A 135 10.77 -8.96 -21.37
N LEU A 136 9.60 -8.60 -20.79
CA LEU A 136 8.78 -9.55 -20.06
C LEU A 136 7.75 -10.20 -20.99
N ASP A 137 7.74 -11.54 -21.03
CA ASP A 137 6.74 -12.32 -21.74
C ASP A 137 5.39 -12.27 -21.01
N TYR A 138 4.48 -11.45 -21.51
CA TYR A 138 3.11 -11.35 -21.01
C TYR A 138 2.08 -11.41 -22.14
N LEU A 139 0.87 -11.87 -21.82
CA LEU A 139 -0.25 -11.88 -22.73
C LEU A 139 -1.35 -10.92 -22.26
N ALA A 140 -1.85 -10.08 -23.18
CA ALA A 140 -2.96 -9.19 -22.89
C ALA A 140 -4.27 -9.97 -22.78
N ILE A 141 -5.09 -9.62 -21.81
CA ILE A 141 -6.44 -10.14 -21.61
C ILE A 141 -7.42 -9.08 -22.11
N ASP A 142 -8.32 -9.46 -23.02
CA ASP A 142 -9.41 -8.56 -23.39
C ASP A 142 -10.47 -8.58 -22.28
N PRO A 143 -10.77 -7.44 -21.64
CA PRO A 143 -11.68 -7.41 -20.50
C PRO A 143 -13.13 -7.76 -20.87
N LEU A 144 -13.53 -7.67 -22.13
CA LEU A 144 -14.87 -8.03 -22.59
C LEU A 144 -15.02 -9.53 -22.86
N ILE A 145 -13.93 -10.18 -23.33
CA ILE A 145 -13.91 -11.61 -23.63
C ILE A 145 -13.43 -12.42 -22.43
N GLY A 146 -12.61 -11.80 -21.59
CA GLY A 146 -11.95 -12.45 -20.46
C GLY A 146 -10.78 -13.34 -20.85
N LEU A 147 -10.24 -14.05 -19.88
CA LEU A 147 -9.11 -14.95 -20.04
C LEU A 147 -9.53 -16.20 -20.83
N GLN A 148 -8.76 -16.52 -21.87
CA GLN A 148 -9.04 -17.66 -22.74
C GLN A 148 -8.07 -18.82 -22.49
N GLN A 149 -8.56 -20.04 -22.62
CA GLN A 149 -7.77 -21.25 -22.35
C GLN A 149 -6.50 -21.34 -23.21
N TYR A 150 -6.57 -20.95 -24.48
CA TYR A 150 -5.42 -20.97 -25.37
C TYR A 150 -4.28 -20.08 -24.92
N GLN A 151 -4.59 -18.93 -24.28
CA GLN A 151 -3.59 -18.01 -23.73
C GLN A 151 -2.76 -18.68 -22.62
N ILE A 152 -3.42 -19.46 -21.76
CA ILE A 152 -2.74 -20.18 -20.68
C ILE A 152 -1.90 -21.33 -21.24
N PHE A 153 -2.38 -22.02 -22.27
CA PHE A 153 -1.61 -23.08 -22.90
C PHE A 153 -0.40 -22.52 -23.66
N GLU A 154 -0.54 -21.33 -24.26
CA GLU A 154 0.56 -20.62 -24.88
C GLU A 154 1.64 -20.26 -23.84
N LEU A 155 1.27 -19.62 -22.72
CA LEU A 155 2.19 -19.33 -21.61
C LEU A 155 2.83 -20.59 -21.07
N ALA A 156 2.05 -21.63 -20.80
CA ALA A 156 2.55 -22.91 -20.31
C ALA A 156 3.62 -23.51 -21.23
N SER A 157 3.41 -23.39 -22.55
CA SER A 157 4.37 -23.89 -23.56
C SER A 157 5.68 -23.08 -23.57
N ARG A 158 5.61 -21.76 -23.38
CA ARG A 158 6.80 -20.89 -23.37
C ARG A 158 7.73 -21.17 -22.17
N PHE A 159 7.17 -21.63 -21.04
CA PHE A 159 7.90 -21.86 -19.80
C PHE A 159 8.07 -23.36 -19.46
N ASP A 160 8.01 -24.24 -20.44
CA ASP A 160 8.17 -25.70 -20.27
C ASP A 160 7.31 -26.29 -19.15
N PHE A 161 6.09 -25.76 -18.99
CA PHE A 161 5.17 -26.26 -17.99
C PHE A 161 4.65 -27.64 -18.35
N PRO A 162 4.64 -28.62 -17.42
CA PRO A 162 4.32 -30.01 -17.76
C PRO A 162 2.91 -30.19 -18.32
N PRO A 163 2.73 -30.77 -19.50
CA PRO A 163 1.42 -30.86 -20.19
C PRO A 163 0.32 -31.51 -19.35
N LYS A 164 0.67 -32.49 -18.51
CA LYS A 164 -0.28 -33.21 -17.65
C LYS A 164 -0.99 -32.31 -16.63
N TYR A 165 -0.43 -31.13 -16.33
CA TYR A 165 -0.97 -30.17 -15.36
C TYR A 165 -1.63 -28.94 -16.01
N GLN A 166 -1.57 -28.76 -17.32
CA GLN A 166 -2.06 -27.55 -18.00
C GLN A 166 -3.55 -27.26 -17.74
N ARG A 167 -4.40 -28.29 -17.61
CA ARG A 167 -5.82 -28.08 -17.28
C ARG A 167 -6.01 -27.54 -15.86
N ARG A 168 -5.21 -28.03 -14.90
CA ARG A 168 -5.23 -27.50 -13.51
C ARG A 168 -4.69 -26.09 -13.47
N LEU A 169 -3.62 -25.81 -14.24
CA LEU A 169 -3.10 -24.44 -14.37
C LEU A 169 -4.20 -23.49 -14.88
N PHE A 170 -4.92 -23.88 -15.95
CA PHE A 170 -6.02 -23.07 -16.44
C PHE A 170 -7.11 -22.81 -15.37
N THR A 171 -7.48 -23.83 -14.61
CA THR A 171 -8.47 -23.66 -13.52
C THR A 171 -7.98 -22.65 -12.48
N ILE A 172 -6.72 -22.74 -12.04
CA ILE A 172 -6.13 -21.83 -11.06
C ILE A 172 -6.07 -20.40 -11.62
N VAL A 173 -5.55 -20.24 -12.83
CA VAL A 173 -5.40 -18.89 -13.44
C VAL A 173 -6.76 -18.27 -13.77
N ASN A 174 -7.74 -19.06 -14.14
CA ASN A 174 -9.12 -18.57 -14.32
C ASN A 174 -9.74 -18.11 -12.97
N ALA A 175 -9.43 -18.81 -11.87
CA ALA A 175 -9.81 -18.36 -10.53
C ALA A 175 -9.10 -17.04 -10.16
N MET A 176 -7.81 -16.89 -10.49
CA MET A 176 -7.09 -15.61 -10.32
C MET A 176 -7.73 -14.47 -11.11
N TRP A 177 -8.16 -14.74 -12.36
CA TRP A 177 -8.87 -13.76 -13.19
C TRP A 177 -10.21 -13.35 -12.56
N ARG A 178 -10.97 -14.32 -12.02
CA ARG A 178 -12.20 -14.01 -11.30
C ARG A 178 -11.93 -13.16 -10.04
N ILE A 179 -10.92 -13.49 -9.24
CA ILE A 179 -10.50 -12.67 -8.10
C ILE A 179 -10.17 -11.25 -8.57
N PHE A 180 -9.41 -11.12 -9.67
CA PHE A 180 -9.01 -9.82 -10.22
C PHE A 180 -10.21 -8.96 -10.57
N CYS A 181 -11.23 -9.53 -11.22
CA CYS A 181 -12.45 -8.83 -11.61
C CYS A 181 -13.41 -8.59 -10.44
N ASP A 182 -13.69 -9.63 -9.64
CA ASP A 182 -14.73 -9.60 -8.61
C ASP A 182 -14.34 -8.70 -7.41
N LEU A 183 -13.04 -8.62 -7.11
CA LEU A 183 -12.52 -7.85 -5.97
C LEU A 183 -11.91 -6.50 -6.37
N ASP A 184 -12.06 -6.06 -7.61
CA ASP A 184 -11.41 -4.83 -8.09
C ASP A 184 -9.90 -4.82 -7.84
N ALA A 185 -9.25 -5.96 -8.04
CA ALA A 185 -7.83 -6.07 -7.78
C ALA A 185 -7.00 -5.39 -8.87
N THR A 186 -5.92 -4.74 -8.47
CA THR A 186 -4.91 -4.19 -9.39
C THR A 186 -3.74 -5.15 -9.60
N LEU A 187 -3.61 -6.13 -8.70
CA LEU A 187 -2.63 -7.22 -8.79
C LEU A 187 -3.20 -8.47 -8.12
N VAL A 188 -3.12 -9.60 -8.80
CA VAL A 188 -3.30 -10.94 -8.22
C VAL A 188 -2.10 -11.78 -8.64
N ALA A 189 -1.30 -12.24 -7.67
CA ALA A 189 -0.10 -13.02 -7.92
C ALA A 189 -0.05 -14.27 -7.04
N ILE A 190 0.49 -15.35 -7.57
CA ILE A 190 0.89 -16.55 -6.84
C ILE A 190 2.40 -16.66 -6.96
N ASN A 191 3.12 -16.66 -5.85
CA ASN A 191 4.58 -16.74 -5.81
C ASN A 191 5.07 -17.50 -4.56
N PRO A 192 5.41 -18.81 -4.72
CA PRO A 192 5.30 -19.60 -5.95
C PRO A 192 3.98 -20.41 -6.04
N LEU A 193 3.58 -20.73 -7.27
CA LEU A 193 2.75 -21.88 -7.59
C LEU A 193 3.66 -23.09 -7.74
N VAL A 194 3.46 -24.11 -6.95
CA VAL A 194 4.35 -25.29 -6.95
C VAL A 194 3.66 -26.54 -7.47
N ILE A 195 4.47 -27.41 -8.08
CA ILE A 195 4.14 -28.81 -8.27
C ILE A 195 4.95 -29.58 -7.23
N THR A 196 4.29 -30.33 -6.38
CA THR A 196 4.92 -31.12 -5.31
C THR A 196 5.34 -32.48 -5.81
N ASN A 197 6.25 -33.16 -5.09
CA ASN A 197 6.72 -34.50 -5.45
C ASN A 197 5.58 -35.54 -5.46
N ASP A 198 4.53 -35.32 -4.66
CA ASP A 198 3.34 -36.18 -4.65
C ASP A 198 2.31 -35.78 -5.74
N GLY A 199 2.65 -34.82 -6.61
CA GLY A 199 1.87 -34.41 -7.77
C GLY A 199 0.71 -33.44 -7.47
N ARG A 200 0.63 -32.85 -6.26
CA ARG A 200 -0.29 -31.74 -5.98
C ARG A 200 0.22 -30.46 -6.64
N MET A 201 -0.69 -29.57 -6.94
CA MET A 201 -0.38 -28.19 -7.39
C MET A 201 -0.97 -27.22 -6.36
N LEU A 202 -0.10 -26.42 -5.73
CA LEU A 202 -0.46 -25.58 -4.59
C LEU A 202 0.10 -24.16 -4.74
N ALA A 203 -0.68 -23.17 -4.36
CA ALA A 203 -0.22 -21.79 -4.16
C ALA A 203 0.39 -21.66 -2.75
N LEU A 204 1.71 -21.58 -2.64
CA LEU A 204 2.38 -21.53 -1.34
C LEU A 204 2.32 -20.13 -0.71
N ASP A 205 2.42 -19.12 -1.54
CA ASP A 205 2.31 -17.70 -1.17
C ASP A 205 1.74 -16.91 -2.34
N GLY A 206 1.41 -15.65 -2.13
CA GLY A 206 0.89 -14.79 -3.18
C GLY A 206 0.76 -13.34 -2.72
N LYS A 207 0.22 -12.54 -3.63
CA LYS A 207 -0.03 -11.12 -3.38
C LYS A 207 -1.35 -10.72 -4.04
N ILE A 208 -2.23 -10.09 -3.29
CA ILE A 208 -3.43 -9.45 -3.82
C ILE A 208 -3.37 -7.98 -3.41
N THR A 209 -3.51 -7.10 -4.39
CA THR A 209 -3.69 -5.66 -4.17
C THR A 209 -5.03 -5.27 -4.74
N ILE A 210 -5.90 -4.70 -3.90
CA ILE A 210 -7.23 -4.23 -4.27
C ILE A 210 -7.19 -2.72 -4.45
N ASP A 211 -7.92 -2.19 -5.41
CA ASP A 211 -8.05 -0.75 -5.62
C ASP A 211 -8.75 -0.10 -4.41
N ASP A 212 -8.06 0.86 -3.78
CA ASP A 212 -8.62 1.56 -2.63
C ASP A 212 -9.89 2.35 -2.96
N HIS A 213 -10.05 2.77 -4.22
CA HIS A 213 -11.27 3.44 -4.70
C HIS A 213 -12.49 2.51 -4.78
N ALA A 214 -12.29 1.19 -4.76
CA ALA A 214 -13.36 0.21 -4.73
C ALA A 214 -13.90 -0.08 -3.31
N PHE A 215 -13.35 0.56 -2.27
CA PHE A 215 -13.73 0.34 -0.87
C PHE A 215 -15.25 0.33 -0.65
N PHE A 216 -15.98 1.25 -1.29
CA PHE A 216 -17.42 1.39 -1.12
C PHE A 216 -18.24 0.14 -1.48
N ARG A 217 -17.70 -0.72 -2.37
CA ARG A 217 -18.36 -1.96 -2.82
C ARG A 217 -17.66 -3.24 -2.36
N GLN A 218 -16.44 -3.13 -1.82
CA GLN A 218 -15.63 -4.27 -1.36
C GLN A 218 -15.51 -4.35 0.17
N GLN A 219 -16.49 -3.82 0.91
CA GLN A 219 -16.46 -3.71 2.37
C GLN A 219 -16.24 -5.04 3.10
N SER A 220 -16.72 -6.16 2.54
CA SER A 220 -16.55 -7.50 3.12
C SER A 220 -15.09 -7.99 3.11
N VAL A 221 -14.26 -7.47 2.20
CA VAL A 221 -12.84 -7.83 2.08
C VAL A 221 -11.98 -6.87 2.89
N PHE A 222 -12.42 -5.61 3.00
CA PHE A 222 -11.78 -4.60 3.82
C PHE A 222 -12.16 -4.82 5.30
N ASP A 223 -11.51 -5.76 5.98
CA ASP A 223 -11.56 -5.77 7.45
C ASP A 223 -10.82 -4.53 7.96
N THR A 224 -11.54 -3.63 8.64
CA THR A 224 -10.99 -2.38 9.18
C THR A 224 -9.75 -2.60 10.05
N ARG A 225 -9.63 -3.76 10.73
CA ARG A 225 -8.44 -4.13 11.51
C ARG A 225 -7.18 -4.35 10.66
N VAL A 226 -7.33 -4.60 9.36
CA VAL A 226 -6.20 -4.78 8.43
C VAL A 226 -5.68 -3.46 7.93
N ILE A 227 -6.55 -2.48 7.74
CA ILE A 227 -6.15 -1.11 7.41
C ILE A 227 -5.30 -0.54 8.55
N GLU A 228 -5.68 -0.83 9.82
CA GLU A 228 -4.95 -0.41 11.02
C GLU A 228 -3.51 -0.95 11.10
N THR A 229 -3.21 -2.11 10.49
CA THR A 229 -1.86 -2.70 10.55
C THR A 229 -0.88 -2.14 9.51
N HIS A 230 -1.31 -1.31 8.57
CA HIS A 230 -0.51 -0.87 7.41
C HIS A 230 -0.30 0.63 7.32
N ALA A 231 -1.23 1.41 7.86
CA ALA A 231 -1.10 2.85 8.01
C ALA A 231 -0.56 3.15 9.41
N THR A 232 0.22 4.21 9.55
CA THR A 232 0.41 4.83 10.86
C THR A 232 -0.97 5.21 11.41
N GLU A 233 -1.12 5.37 12.74
CA GLU A 233 -2.39 5.85 13.33
C GLU A 233 -2.89 7.13 12.63
N THR A 234 -1.96 7.96 12.23
CA THR A 234 -2.19 9.23 11.52
C THR A 234 -2.73 9.01 10.10
N GLU A 235 -2.08 8.11 9.33
CA GLU A 235 -2.55 7.75 7.98
C GLU A 235 -3.94 7.12 8.01
N TYR A 236 -4.18 6.25 9.00
CA TYR A 236 -5.49 5.64 9.20
C TYR A 236 -6.56 6.70 9.53
N ALA A 237 -6.26 7.62 10.45
CA ALA A 237 -7.17 8.70 10.80
C ALA A 237 -7.49 9.59 9.59
N ALA A 238 -6.49 9.97 8.79
CA ALA A 238 -6.67 10.75 7.58
C ALA A 238 -7.56 10.02 6.56
N ASN A 239 -7.25 8.77 6.25
CA ASN A 239 -8.01 7.97 5.28
C ASN A 239 -9.48 7.77 5.67
N LYS A 240 -9.76 7.62 6.96
CA LYS A 240 -11.14 7.50 7.49
C LYS A 240 -12.02 8.72 7.15
N TYR A 241 -11.40 9.90 7.01
CA TYR A 241 -12.06 11.14 6.64
C TYR A 241 -11.93 11.48 5.15
N GLY A 242 -11.44 10.54 4.34
CA GLY A 242 -11.29 10.70 2.89
C GLY A 242 -10.13 11.61 2.48
N MET A 243 -9.17 11.82 3.38
CA MET A 243 -7.92 12.53 3.12
C MET A 243 -6.81 11.52 2.80
N TYR A 244 -5.81 11.96 2.03
CA TYR A 244 -4.61 11.17 1.73
C TYR A 244 -3.42 11.77 2.47
N TYR A 245 -2.77 10.96 3.31
CA TYR A 245 -1.60 11.38 4.08
C TYR A 245 -0.48 10.35 3.95
N PHE A 246 0.74 10.85 3.71
CA PHE A 246 1.97 10.07 3.73
C PHE A 246 3.06 10.89 4.42
N LYS A 247 3.70 10.33 5.44
CA LYS A 247 4.86 10.95 6.08
C LYS A 247 6.07 10.90 5.16
N MET A 248 6.84 12.01 5.12
CA MET A 248 8.11 12.17 4.42
C MET A 248 9.18 12.65 5.41
N ASP A 249 10.45 12.65 4.98
CA ASP A 249 11.60 12.94 5.87
C ASP A 249 11.98 14.43 5.93
N GLY A 250 11.07 15.35 5.64
CA GLY A 250 11.33 16.79 5.65
C GLY A 250 10.79 17.52 6.88
N ASN A 251 10.86 18.86 6.84
CA ASN A 251 10.45 19.74 7.91
C ASN A 251 9.39 20.79 7.49
N ILE A 252 8.94 20.77 6.24
CA ILE A 252 7.86 21.64 5.73
C ILE A 252 6.59 20.81 5.65
N GLY A 253 5.64 21.01 6.57
CA GLY A 253 4.31 20.41 6.52
C GLY A 253 3.49 21.00 5.37
N LEU A 254 2.82 20.15 4.57
CA LEU A 254 2.05 20.57 3.41
C LEU A 254 0.58 20.18 3.56
N LEU A 255 -0.33 21.12 3.28
CA LEU A 255 -1.76 20.88 3.20
C LEU A 255 -2.31 21.44 1.89
N SER A 256 -2.96 20.59 1.11
CA SER A 256 -3.60 21.00 -0.15
C SER A 256 -4.97 20.33 -0.34
N ASN A 257 -5.74 20.78 -1.33
CA ASN A 257 -7.10 20.30 -1.55
C ASN A 257 -7.34 19.59 -2.88
N ALA A 258 -6.28 19.14 -3.54
CA ALA A 258 -6.35 18.31 -4.74
C ALA A 258 -5.01 17.65 -5.02
N THR A 259 -5.00 16.40 -5.48
CA THR A 259 -3.78 15.63 -5.77
C THR A 259 -2.79 16.36 -6.66
N GLY A 260 -3.25 16.97 -7.76
CA GLY A 260 -2.39 17.76 -8.66
C GLY A 260 -1.79 18.99 -8.00
N VAL A 261 -2.56 19.69 -7.15
CA VAL A 261 -2.08 20.86 -6.37
C VAL A 261 -1.04 20.41 -5.35
N THR A 262 -1.30 19.30 -4.65
CA THR A 262 -0.39 18.74 -3.65
C THR A 262 0.94 18.32 -4.28
N MET A 263 0.90 17.54 -5.37
CA MET A 263 2.10 17.12 -6.09
C MET A 263 2.90 18.30 -6.64
N PHE A 264 2.21 19.26 -7.27
CA PHE A 264 2.87 20.47 -7.77
C PHE A 264 3.53 21.28 -6.63
N THR A 265 2.86 21.40 -5.47
CA THR A 265 3.41 22.09 -4.30
C THR A 265 4.67 21.40 -3.78
N ILE A 266 4.66 20.07 -3.68
CA ILE A 266 5.82 19.25 -3.30
C ILE A 266 6.98 19.48 -4.28
N ASP A 267 6.72 19.35 -5.57
CA ASP A 267 7.74 19.51 -6.60
C ASP A 267 8.31 20.93 -6.60
N TYR A 268 7.47 21.94 -6.44
CA TYR A 268 7.90 23.32 -6.39
C TYR A 268 8.76 23.60 -5.14
N VAL A 269 8.35 23.14 -3.95
CA VAL A 269 9.14 23.25 -2.71
C VAL A 269 10.50 22.57 -2.87
N LYS A 270 10.52 21.35 -3.44
CA LYS A 270 11.75 20.60 -3.70
C LYS A 270 12.65 21.30 -4.71
N SER A 271 12.11 21.86 -5.80
CA SER A 271 12.88 22.59 -6.80
C SER A 271 13.58 23.85 -6.24
N ARG A 272 13.08 24.35 -5.12
CA ARG A 272 13.65 25.49 -4.37
C ARG A 272 14.55 25.02 -3.21
N GLY A 273 14.87 23.72 -3.12
CA GLY A 273 15.74 23.13 -2.10
C GLY A 273 15.05 22.84 -0.76
N GLY A 274 13.72 22.96 -0.66
CA GLY A 274 12.97 22.64 0.56
C GLY A 274 12.71 21.15 0.72
N LEU A 275 12.49 20.72 1.96
CA LEU A 275 12.24 19.33 2.32
C LEU A 275 10.79 19.16 2.83
N PRO A 276 9.85 18.68 2.00
CA PRO A 276 8.50 18.36 2.46
C PRO A 276 8.49 17.29 3.56
N ALA A 277 7.73 17.52 4.64
CA ALA A 277 7.55 16.60 5.76
C ALA A 277 6.47 15.57 5.50
N ASP A 278 5.59 15.84 4.56
CA ASP A 278 4.43 15.02 4.26
C ASP A 278 3.86 15.27 2.86
N TYR A 279 2.94 14.38 2.49
CA TYR A 279 1.92 14.56 1.46
C TYR A 279 0.56 14.53 2.16
N LEU A 280 -0.13 15.67 2.26
CA LEU A 280 -1.47 15.74 2.83
C LEU A 280 -2.42 16.43 1.86
N ASP A 281 -3.30 15.63 1.26
CA ASP A 281 -4.36 16.05 0.36
C ASP A 281 -5.72 15.84 1.03
N LEU A 282 -6.51 16.90 1.12
CA LEU A 282 -7.86 16.87 1.68
C LEU A 282 -8.83 15.96 0.89
N GLY A 283 -8.45 15.59 -0.34
CA GLY A 283 -9.26 14.75 -1.23
C GLY A 283 -10.37 15.50 -1.97
N GLY A 284 -10.84 14.91 -3.07
CA GLY A 284 -11.84 15.53 -3.95
C GLY A 284 -13.25 15.65 -3.36
N SER A 285 -13.56 14.98 -2.25
CA SER A 285 -14.81 15.06 -1.49
C SER A 285 -14.68 15.85 -0.19
N ALA A 286 -13.57 16.56 0.00
CA ALA A 286 -13.24 17.28 1.22
C ALA A 286 -14.34 18.29 1.61
N LYS A 287 -14.54 18.38 2.91
CA LYS A 287 -15.39 19.40 3.55
C LYS A 287 -14.49 20.38 4.32
N PRO A 288 -14.94 21.60 4.59
CA PRO A 288 -14.15 22.53 5.40
C PRO A 288 -13.68 21.96 6.74
N ASP A 289 -14.47 21.10 7.39
CA ASP A 289 -14.14 20.45 8.66
C ASP A 289 -12.92 19.52 8.57
N ASN A 290 -12.55 19.02 7.38
CA ASN A 290 -11.38 18.20 7.19
C ASN A 290 -10.08 19.01 7.45
N ILE A 291 -10.12 20.33 7.28
CA ILE A 291 -8.98 21.20 7.56
C ILE A 291 -8.60 21.15 9.05
N ASP A 292 -9.58 21.09 9.94
CA ASP A 292 -9.32 21.01 11.38
C ASP A 292 -8.53 19.75 11.75
N LEU A 293 -8.89 18.61 11.15
CA LEU A 293 -8.19 17.35 11.37
C LEU A 293 -6.80 17.36 10.70
N ALA A 294 -6.71 17.83 9.47
CA ALA A 294 -5.46 17.94 8.75
C ALA A 294 -4.44 18.81 9.50
N MET A 295 -4.87 19.97 9.99
CA MET A 295 -4.00 20.85 10.77
C MET A 295 -3.57 20.23 12.11
N ARG A 296 -4.41 19.42 12.77
CA ARG A 296 -3.98 18.67 13.97
C ARG A 296 -2.88 17.68 13.64
N VAL A 297 -3.01 16.92 12.54
CA VAL A 297 -1.97 15.99 12.08
C VAL A 297 -0.64 16.70 11.91
N LEU A 298 -0.64 17.87 11.26
CA LEU A 298 0.57 18.65 11.05
C LEU A 298 1.13 19.27 12.34
N TYR A 299 0.27 19.77 13.24
CA TYR A 299 0.71 20.32 14.52
C TYR A 299 1.28 19.28 15.48
N ASP A 300 0.79 18.04 15.42
CA ASP A 300 1.24 16.94 16.28
C ASP A 300 2.56 16.32 15.80
N ASP A 301 2.96 16.58 14.56
CA ASP A 301 4.22 16.09 13.99
C ASP A 301 5.42 16.90 14.51
N PRO A 302 6.35 16.28 15.27
CA PRO A 302 7.49 16.98 15.88
C PRO A 302 8.53 17.48 14.87
N ASP A 303 8.57 16.92 13.68
CA ASP A 303 9.58 17.25 12.67
C ASP A 303 9.19 18.49 11.84
N ILE A 304 7.95 18.98 11.94
CA ILE A 304 7.48 20.13 11.17
C ILE A 304 7.87 21.45 11.83
N ASP A 305 8.62 22.28 11.11
CA ASP A 305 9.05 23.61 11.53
C ASP A 305 8.12 24.71 11.01
N VAL A 306 7.49 24.50 9.85
CA VAL A 306 6.57 25.44 9.20
C VAL A 306 5.50 24.67 8.43
N ILE A 307 4.28 25.20 8.36
CA ILE A 307 3.19 24.60 7.58
C ILE A 307 2.87 25.53 6.39
N LEU A 308 2.89 24.94 5.18
CA LEU A 308 2.43 25.57 3.94
C LEU A 308 1.07 24.99 3.54
N VAL A 309 0.04 25.83 3.60
CA VAL A 309 -1.32 25.50 3.13
C VAL A 309 -1.48 26.05 1.73
N ASN A 310 -1.82 25.21 0.75
CA ASN A 310 -2.07 25.63 -0.64
C ASN A 310 -3.45 25.14 -1.08
N ILE A 311 -4.44 26.05 -1.05
CA ILE A 311 -5.84 25.78 -1.37
C ILE A 311 -6.23 26.49 -2.66
N PHE A 312 -6.69 25.71 -3.64
CA PHE A 312 -7.30 26.25 -4.84
C PHE A 312 -8.83 26.15 -4.72
N GLY A 313 -9.47 27.30 -4.60
CA GLY A 313 -10.92 27.42 -4.40
C GLY A 313 -11.71 26.83 -5.56
N GLY A 314 -12.49 25.82 -5.23
CA GLY A 314 -13.38 25.12 -6.11
C GLY A 314 -14.54 24.56 -5.30
N ARG A 315 -14.43 23.30 -4.87
CA ARG A 315 -15.43 22.66 -4.00
C ARG A 315 -15.36 23.18 -2.56
N ILE A 316 -14.17 23.48 -2.03
CA ILE A 316 -13.95 24.25 -0.82
C ILE A 316 -13.66 25.69 -1.27
N HIS A 317 -14.38 26.67 -0.77
CA HIS A 317 -14.07 28.07 -1.00
C HIS A 317 -12.90 28.50 -0.11
N CYS A 318 -12.03 29.37 -0.61
CA CYS A 318 -10.85 29.81 0.14
C CYS A 318 -11.21 30.56 1.42
N ASP A 319 -12.29 31.34 1.43
CA ASP A 319 -12.77 32.06 2.61
C ASP A 319 -13.26 31.09 3.71
N GLU A 320 -13.96 30.00 3.35
CA GLU A 320 -14.32 28.93 4.30
C GLU A 320 -13.08 28.26 4.87
N ALA A 321 -12.08 28.01 4.02
CA ALA A 321 -10.79 27.44 4.46
C ALA A 321 -10.06 28.39 5.42
N ALA A 322 -10.03 29.68 5.15
CA ALA A 322 -9.43 30.68 6.01
C ALA A 322 -10.10 30.77 7.40
N GLU A 323 -11.44 30.70 7.46
CA GLU A 323 -12.18 30.64 8.72
C GLU A 323 -11.80 29.44 9.56
N ARG A 324 -11.62 28.25 8.93
CA ARG A 324 -11.18 27.03 9.62
C ARG A 324 -9.73 27.15 10.09
N LEU A 325 -8.83 27.66 9.27
CA LEU A 325 -7.44 27.90 9.68
C LEU A 325 -7.36 28.82 10.90
N LEU A 326 -8.13 29.90 10.96
CA LEU A 326 -8.23 30.78 12.14
C LEU A 326 -8.69 30.02 13.39
N ALA A 327 -9.65 29.12 13.23
CA ALA A 327 -10.14 28.31 14.35
C ALA A 327 -9.05 27.34 14.88
N THR A 328 -8.20 26.80 14.00
CA THR A 328 -7.13 25.88 14.39
C THR A 328 -5.99 26.54 15.16
N LEU A 329 -5.73 27.85 14.95
CA LEU A 329 -4.69 28.58 15.68
C LEU A 329 -4.89 28.55 17.21
N LYS A 330 -6.15 28.55 17.66
CA LYS A 330 -6.48 28.49 19.10
C LYS A 330 -6.05 27.17 19.76
N ASN A 331 -5.88 26.12 18.95
CA ASN A 331 -5.53 24.77 19.38
C ASN A 331 -4.05 24.43 19.08
N ASN A 332 -3.29 25.34 18.48
CA ASN A 332 -1.88 25.14 18.14
C ASN A 332 -1.00 25.27 19.39
N ARG A 333 -0.72 24.15 20.03
CA ARG A 333 0.12 24.09 21.25
C ARG A 333 1.61 24.32 20.98
N ARG A 334 2.09 24.00 19.78
CA ARG A 334 3.50 24.12 19.39
C ARG A 334 3.87 25.46 18.77
N HIS A 335 2.89 26.31 18.46
CA HIS A 335 3.09 27.58 17.77
C HIS A 335 3.86 27.46 16.44
N VAL A 336 3.60 26.39 15.65
CA VAL A 336 4.19 26.20 14.32
C VAL A 336 3.68 27.31 13.40
N PRO A 337 4.57 28.07 12.73
CA PRO A 337 4.16 29.09 11.76
C PRO A 337 3.35 28.49 10.61
N VAL A 338 2.34 29.24 10.13
CA VAL A 338 1.49 28.83 9.01
C VAL A 338 1.54 29.90 7.92
N ILE A 339 1.86 29.47 6.70
CA ILE A 339 1.77 30.26 5.49
C ILE A 339 0.62 29.70 4.65
N ALA A 340 -0.26 30.56 4.14
CA ALA A 340 -1.39 30.13 3.33
C ALA A 340 -1.31 30.75 1.93
N CYS A 341 -1.43 29.91 0.91
CA CYS A 341 -1.57 30.31 -0.49
C CYS A 341 -3.00 30.00 -0.95
N PHE A 342 -3.69 30.99 -1.46
CA PHE A 342 -5.07 30.87 -1.94
C PHE A 342 -5.18 31.25 -3.40
N GLY A 343 -5.78 30.38 -4.22
CA GLY A 343 -6.16 30.66 -5.59
C GLY A 343 -7.62 30.30 -5.85
N GLY A 344 -8.26 30.86 -6.88
CA GLY A 344 -9.62 30.51 -7.26
C GLY A 344 -10.71 31.19 -6.40
N THR A 345 -11.85 30.50 -6.19
CA THR A 345 -13.04 31.09 -5.55
C THR A 345 -12.78 31.48 -4.10
N GLY A 346 -13.01 32.75 -3.76
CA GLY A 346 -12.89 33.28 -2.41
C GLY A 346 -11.47 33.64 -1.96
N ALA A 347 -10.45 33.58 -2.88
CA ALA A 347 -9.06 33.82 -2.53
C ALA A 347 -8.77 35.20 -1.93
N GLU A 348 -9.24 36.26 -2.54
CA GLU A 348 -9.06 37.65 -2.03
C GLU A 348 -9.65 37.81 -0.63
N LYS A 349 -10.87 37.33 -0.45
CA LYS A 349 -11.57 37.39 0.85
C LYS A 349 -10.83 36.53 1.91
N ALA A 350 -10.25 35.41 1.54
CA ALA A 350 -9.43 34.58 2.43
C ALA A 350 -8.20 35.35 2.93
N VAL A 351 -7.50 36.03 2.04
CA VAL A 351 -6.35 36.88 2.39
C VAL A 351 -6.77 38.02 3.34
N GLU A 352 -7.89 38.68 3.06
CA GLU A 352 -8.44 39.75 3.93
C GLU A 352 -8.78 39.20 5.32
N LEU A 353 -9.45 38.06 5.42
CA LEU A 353 -9.81 37.42 6.71
C LEU A 353 -8.58 37.06 7.57
N LEU A 354 -7.46 36.75 6.95
CA LEU A 354 -6.23 36.37 7.65
C LEU A 354 -5.30 37.54 7.96
N ALA A 355 -5.57 38.74 7.42
CA ALA A 355 -4.66 39.90 7.49
C ALA A 355 -4.30 40.33 8.92
N GLU A 356 -5.18 40.15 9.91
CA GLU A 356 -4.94 40.46 11.32
C GLU A 356 -4.52 39.26 12.17
N SER A 357 -4.25 38.11 11.53
CA SER A 357 -3.85 36.87 12.20
C SER A 357 -2.33 36.63 12.12
N SER A 358 -1.84 35.59 12.79
CA SER A 358 -0.47 35.13 12.66
C SER A 358 -0.22 34.28 11.40
N ILE A 359 -1.26 34.00 10.60
CA ILE A 359 -1.13 33.29 9.33
C ILE A 359 -0.81 34.31 8.24
N LYS A 360 0.32 34.15 7.58
CA LYS A 360 0.65 34.96 6.40
C LYS A 360 -0.04 34.38 5.18
N ALA A 361 -0.93 35.15 4.56
CA ALA A 361 -1.72 34.71 3.42
C ALA A 361 -1.31 35.47 2.15
N VAL A 362 -1.15 34.71 1.04
CA VAL A 362 -0.79 35.23 -0.30
C VAL A 362 -1.62 34.53 -1.38
N THR A 363 -1.59 35.04 -2.61
CA THR A 363 -2.32 34.45 -3.75
C THR A 363 -1.43 33.69 -4.73
N GLU A 364 -0.12 33.74 -4.56
CA GLU A 364 0.83 33.08 -5.46
C GLU A 364 1.75 32.15 -4.70
N LEU A 365 1.88 30.89 -5.20
CA LEU A 365 2.71 29.88 -4.56
C LEU A 365 4.20 30.27 -4.47
N PRO A 366 4.84 30.93 -5.47
CA PRO A 366 6.20 31.39 -5.31
C PRO A 366 6.39 32.29 -4.08
N SER A 367 5.50 33.27 -3.88
CA SER A 367 5.53 34.15 -2.72
C SER A 367 5.33 33.41 -1.40
N ALA A 368 4.44 32.42 -1.39
CA ALA A 368 4.22 31.59 -0.20
C ALA A 368 5.49 30.77 0.17
N VAL A 369 6.16 30.20 -0.82
CA VAL A 369 7.39 29.43 -0.61
C VAL A 369 8.56 30.33 -0.18
N ASP A 370 8.68 31.54 -0.73
CA ASP A 370 9.67 32.51 -0.26
C ASP A 370 9.45 32.84 1.24
N GLU A 371 8.20 32.97 1.67
CA GLU A 371 7.89 33.20 3.09
C GLU A 371 8.21 31.98 3.97
N VAL A 372 8.03 30.75 3.46
CA VAL A 372 8.47 29.55 4.15
C VAL A 372 9.97 29.59 4.40
N PHE A 373 10.78 29.91 3.38
CA PHE A 373 12.24 30.02 3.53
C PHE A 373 12.68 31.19 4.41
N ASN A 374 11.95 32.29 4.46
CA ASN A 374 12.22 33.36 5.40
C ASN A 374 12.10 32.89 6.88
N ILE A 375 11.31 31.85 7.15
CA ILE A 375 11.10 31.29 8.48
C ILE A 375 12.17 30.23 8.83
N ILE A 376 12.41 29.28 7.92
CA ILE A 376 13.30 28.13 8.18
C ILE A 376 14.78 28.41 7.81
N GLY A 377 15.08 29.55 7.19
CA GLY A 377 16.39 29.89 6.61
C GLY A 377 16.54 29.42 5.17
N GLU A 378 17.66 29.82 4.52
CA GLU A 378 17.91 29.44 3.13
C GLU A 378 18.06 27.90 2.99
N PRO A 379 17.59 27.31 1.87
CA PRO A 379 17.66 25.88 1.65
C PRO A 379 19.12 25.41 1.63
N TYR A 380 19.33 24.21 2.12
CA TYR A 380 20.61 23.51 2.05
C TYR A 380 20.96 23.25 0.58
N GLU A 381 21.99 23.90 0.05
CA GLU A 381 22.53 23.56 -1.26
C GLU A 381 23.09 22.14 -1.21
N HIS A 382 22.43 21.20 -1.88
CA HIS A 382 22.97 19.86 -2.07
C HIS A 382 24.23 19.96 -2.96
N PRO A 383 25.40 19.46 -2.53
CA PRO A 383 26.64 19.58 -3.32
C PRO A 383 26.71 18.70 -4.57
N ASP A 384 25.64 17.98 -4.92
CA ASP A 384 25.57 17.07 -6.07
C ASP A 384 24.37 17.41 -6.99
N GLN A 385 24.43 18.57 -7.66
CA GLN A 385 23.70 18.83 -8.93
C GLN A 385 24.67 19.26 -10.01
#